data_22406bc06a0d33942fe977400c2cdc5a
#
_entry.id   22406bc06a0d33942fe977400c2cdc5a
#
_cell.length_a   1.000
_cell.length_b   1.000
_cell.length_c   1.000
_cell.angle_alpha   90.00
_cell.angle_beta   90.00
_cell.angle_gamma   90.00
#
_symmetry.space_group_name_H-M   'P 1'
#
loop_
_entity.id
_entity.type
_entity.pdbx_description
1 polymer ?
#
loop_
_entity_poly.entity_id
_entity_poly.type
_entity_poly.pdbx_seq_one_letter_code
_entity_poly.pdbx_strand_id
1 'polypeptide(L)'
;MPRHRHRHHRHRDGRHEEQYDERVVPENDDPFARNDEAPEQQQQQRGSFTAATVQAVPVVAEPEIHHNPQQNRGSFRRSGSVNMTQMSGPSGTSNRASRKLETKQYTELIREGYSTGLAKALVENVDTFDFRFWLVDNSGSMLIGDGHKYVPSGKGDGSLKTVPSTRWAEITETVRYHAKLAALLDSPTIFQLLNDPNLRTIPQRFSVCERGEAYAASEVVEALNIMRRVSPNGVTPLTQHIWDIQQNISSMAHDLRKKGKKVALILATDGLPTDEQGCGGQEITDEFVRALRSLEGLPIWIVIRLCTDEADVTEFYNSLDDELELSLEVIDDYKGEAQEVYEVNKWITYGVPLHRCRELGYHNRLFDLIDERPFTREEVRSFCCLLFGCEEDDLPDPAVNFEEFLNEVTIRLQTEQLQWNPMKKKMTPWILTKELKKAYADSKVCVIS
;
A
#
# COMPACT_ATOMS: atom_id res chain seq x y z
N MET A 1 -6.56 -16.19 -23.12
CA MET A 1 -5.72 -15.48 -24.09
C MET A 1 -4.84 -14.54 -23.29
N PRO A 2 -3.52 -14.61 -23.37
CA PRO A 2 -2.63 -13.74 -22.60
C PRO A 2 -2.78 -12.30 -23.10
N ARG A 3 -2.87 -11.36 -22.18
CA ARG A 3 -2.98 -9.93 -22.44
C ARG A 3 -1.58 -9.35 -22.39
N HIS A 4 -1.10 -8.82 -23.49
CA HIS A 4 0.19 -8.13 -23.59
C HIS A 4 0.10 -6.76 -22.92
N ARG A 5 0.83 -6.57 -21.85
CA ARG A 5 1.16 -5.24 -21.30
C ARG A 5 2.39 -4.71 -22.04
N HIS A 6 2.18 -3.88 -23.05
CA HIS A 6 3.28 -3.14 -23.67
C HIS A 6 3.50 -1.82 -22.94
N ARG A 7 4.40 -1.78 -21.97
CA ARG A 7 4.99 -0.54 -21.48
C ARG A 7 6.00 -0.04 -22.52
N HIS A 8 5.63 0.94 -23.33
CA HIS A 8 6.53 1.62 -24.23
C HIS A 8 7.36 2.66 -23.47
N HIS A 9 8.58 2.31 -23.07
CA HIS A 9 9.60 3.29 -22.75
C HIS A 9 10.06 3.99 -24.04
N ARG A 10 9.71 5.25 -24.18
CA ARG A 10 10.30 6.13 -25.21
C ARG A 10 11.66 6.60 -24.72
N HIS A 11 12.72 5.97 -25.22
CA HIS A 11 14.05 6.57 -25.21
C HIS A 11 13.99 7.90 -25.99
N ARG A 12 14.25 9.00 -25.33
CA ARG A 12 14.59 10.27 -25.93
C ARG A 12 16.10 10.30 -26.13
N ASP A 13 16.59 9.86 -27.29
CA ASP A 13 17.89 10.23 -27.79
C ASP A 13 17.86 11.72 -28.21
N GLY A 14 18.43 12.56 -27.38
CA GLY A 14 18.72 13.96 -27.66
C GLY A 14 20.23 14.16 -27.60
N ARG A 15 20.92 13.83 -28.69
CA ARG A 15 22.29 14.32 -28.88
C ARG A 15 22.20 15.80 -29.23
N HIS A 16 22.67 16.65 -28.34
CA HIS A 16 23.17 17.96 -28.65
C HIS A 16 24.68 17.97 -28.42
N GLU A 17 25.42 17.98 -29.53
CA GLU A 17 26.80 18.41 -29.54
C GLU A 17 26.83 19.91 -29.23
N GLU A 18 27.46 20.32 -28.14
CA GLU A 18 27.89 21.67 -27.90
C GLU A 18 29.41 21.71 -27.76
N GLN A 19 29.99 22.53 -28.61
CA GLN A 19 31.39 22.80 -28.76
C GLN A 19 31.99 23.39 -27.47
N TYR A 20 33.15 22.87 -27.11
CA TYR A 20 34.04 23.47 -26.12
C TYR A 20 34.63 24.77 -26.67
N ASP A 21 34.50 25.85 -25.92
CA ASP A 21 35.30 27.05 -26.05
C ASP A 21 36.14 27.22 -24.77
N GLU A 22 37.45 27.06 -24.95
CA GLU A 22 38.46 27.28 -23.93
C GLU A 22 38.58 28.77 -23.63
N ARG A 23 38.40 29.20 -22.38
CA ARG A 23 39.06 30.44 -21.87
C ARG A 23 39.28 30.37 -20.34
N VAL A 24 40.54 30.14 -20.01
CA VAL A 24 41.42 30.89 -19.07
C VAL A 24 40.89 31.20 -17.66
N VAL A 25 41.57 30.52 -16.73
CA VAL A 25 41.63 30.78 -15.29
C VAL A 25 42.45 32.05 -15.03
N PRO A 26 42.15 32.82 -13.97
CA PRO A 26 43.24 33.16 -13.04
C PRO A 26 42.96 32.76 -11.60
N GLU A 27 44.01 32.28 -10.98
CA GLU A 27 44.26 32.02 -9.57
C GLU A 27 44.16 33.23 -8.68
N ASN A 28 44.12 32.92 -7.37
CA ASN A 28 44.42 33.73 -6.16
C ASN A 28 43.20 34.36 -5.50
N ASP A 29 42.90 34.14 -4.23
CA ASP A 29 43.69 34.28 -3.03
C ASP A 29 42.94 33.70 -1.82
N ASP A 30 43.66 32.90 -1.03
CA ASP A 30 43.35 32.62 0.36
C ASP A 30 43.96 33.74 1.24
N PRO A 31 43.28 34.21 2.25
CA PRO A 31 44.00 34.38 3.48
C PRO A 31 43.28 33.88 4.74
N PHE A 32 44.03 33.08 5.45
CA PHE A 32 44.01 32.83 6.89
C PHE A 32 43.64 34.03 7.76
N ALA A 33 42.89 33.83 8.86
CA ALA A 33 43.40 33.99 10.22
C ALA A 33 42.26 33.99 11.26
N ARG A 34 42.45 33.12 12.20
CA ARG A 34 42.05 33.08 13.61
C ARG A 34 41.58 34.40 14.24
N ASN A 35 40.59 34.31 15.14
CA ASN A 35 40.81 34.68 16.55
C ASN A 35 39.63 34.18 17.43
N ASP A 36 40.06 33.56 18.53
CA ASP A 36 39.30 33.26 19.73
C ASP A 36 38.85 34.58 20.39
N GLU A 37 37.69 34.55 21.03
CA GLU A 37 37.42 35.11 22.34
C GLU A 37 35.92 35.12 22.65
N ALA A 38 35.56 34.49 23.78
CA ALA A 38 34.30 34.72 24.46
C ALA A 38 34.37 35.99 25.29
N PRO A 39 33.27 36.66 25.61
CA PRO A 39 32.91 36.79 27.00
C PRO A 39 31.41 36.68 27.34
N GLU A 40 31.25 36.21 28.54
CA GLU A 40 30.25 36.24 29.56
C GLU A 40 29.08 37.26 29.53
N GLN A 41 27.96 36.73 30.02
CA GLN A 41 26.95 37.29 30.91
C GLN A 41 26.23 38.61 30.55
N GLN A 42 24.90 38.50 30.43
CA GLN A 42 24.02 39.35 31.28
C GLN A 42 22.61 38.73 31.43
N GLN A 43 22.14 38.83 32.65
CA GLN A 43 20.91 38.34 33.25
C GLN A 43 19.67 39.19 32.92
N GLN A 44 18.52 38.53 33.07
CA GLN A 44 17.23 39.04 33.56
C GLN A 44 16.32 39.80 32.56
N GLN A 45 15.18 39.16 32.26
CA GLN A 45 13.89 39.69 32.73
C GLN A 45 12.78 38.61 32.66
N ARG A 46 12.05 38.50 33.74
CA ARG A 46 10.93 37.61 34.02
C ARG A 46 9.70 38.02 33.24
N GLY A 47 9.03 37.05 32.64
CA GLY A 47 7.64 37.12 32.20
C GLY A 47 6.93 35.82 32.58
N SER A 48 6.12 35.90 33.63
CA SER A 48 5.28 34.80 34.11
C SER A 48 4.17 34.48 33.15
N PHE A 49 4.05 33.20 32.71
CA PHE A 49 2.81 32.63 32.19
C PHE A 49 2.43 31.39 32.99
N THR A 50 1.23 31.43 33.47
CA THR A 50 0.55 30.48 34.33
C THR A 50 0.44 29.10 33.72
N ALA A 51 0.81 28.10 34.51
CA ALA A 51 0.64 26.68 34.22
C ALA A 51 -0.86 26.30 34.25
N ALA A 52 -1.36 25.72 33.15
CA ALA A 52 -2.62 25.01 33.17
C ALA A 52 -2.36 23.56 33.63
N THR A 53 -3.01 23.20 34.68
CA THR A 53 -2.96 21.89 35.35
C THR A 53 -3.58 20.83 34.49
N VAL A 54 -2.78 19.87 34.05
CA VAL A 54 -3.28 18.61 33.42
C VAL A 54 -3.54 17.64 34.59
N GLN A 55 -4.81 17.25 34.74
CA GLN A 55 -5.23 16.24 35.72
C GLN A 55 -4.70 14.87 35.32
N ALA A 56 -4.01 14.22 36.22
CA ALA A 56 -3.55 12.85 36.12
C ALA A 56 -4.73 11.87 36.24
N VAL A 57 -4.82 10.93 35.30
CA VAL A 57 -5.73 9.79 35.37
C VAL A 57 -5.09 8.71 36.26
N PRO A 58 -5.82 8.05 37.18
CA PRO A 58 -5.22 7.12 38.14
C PRO A 58 -4.81 5.80 37.46
N VAL A 59 -3.61 5.36 37.80
CA VAL A 59 -3.04 4.05 37.45
C VAL A 59 -3.74 2.98 38.27
N VAL A 60 -4.39 2.04 37.62
CA VAL A 60 -4.93 0.84 38.26
C VAL A 60 -3.79 -0.17 38.45
N ALA A 61 -3.62 -0.64 39.68
CA ALA A 61 -2.59 -1.59 40.09
C ALA A 61 -2.80 -2.98 39.47
N GLU A 62 -1.72 -3.58 38.98
CA GLU A 62 -1.64 -4.94 38.50
C GLU A 62 -1.67 -5.95 39.67
N PRO A 63 -2.28 -7.13 39.50
CA PRO A 63 -2.19 -8.21 40.49
C PRO A 63 -0.86 -8.97 40.35
N GLU A 64 -0.16 -9.15 41.44
CA GLU A 64 1.06 -9.95 41.57
C GLU A 64 0.80 -11.43 41.27
N ILE A 65 1.57 -11.98 40.31
CA ILE A 65 1.60 -13.43 40.04
C ILE A 65 2.87 -14.03 40.66
N HIS A 66 2.69 -14.91 41.62
CA HIS A 66 3.76 -15.67 42.25
C HIS A 66 4.46 -16.63 41.27
N HIS A 67 5.76 -16.46 41.11
CA HIS A 67 6.64 -17.39 40.41
C HIS A 67 7.08 -18.53 41.30
N ASN A 68 6.91 -19.73 40.79
CA ASN A 68 7.52 -20.95 41.33
C ASN A 68 8.62 -21.43 40.35
N PRO A 69 9.89 -21.56 40.77
CA PRO A 69 10.97 -21.94 39.86
C PRO A 69 11.16 -23.44 39.88
N GLN A 70 10.84 -24.16 38.81
CA GLN A 70 11.41 -25.46 38.56
C GLN A 70 12.15 -25.54 37.23
N GLN A 71 13.38 -25.99 37.38
CA GLN A 71 14.39 -26.22 36.35
C GLN A 71 13.92 -27.16 35.26
N ASN A 72 14.25 -26.85 33.98
CA ASN A 72 14.58 -27.93 33.07
C ASN A 72 15.63 -27.47 32.03
N ARG A 73 16.76 -28.18 32.03
CA ARG A 73 17.82 -28.11 31.02
C ARG A 73 17.37 -28.91 29.81
N GLY A 74 17.50 -28.31 28.61
CA GLY A 74 17.23 -29.04 27.37
C GLY A 74 17.65 -28.33 26.10
N SER A 75 18.83 -28.69 25.64
CA SER A 75 19.31 -28.77 24.25
C SER A 75 18.87 -27.73 23.21
N PHE A 76 19.87 -27.08 22.65
CA PHE A 76 19.87 -26.43 21.33
C PHE A 76 19.15 -27.27 20.29
N ARG A 77 18.08 -26.77 19.70
CA ARG A 77 17.49 -27.26 18.47
C ARG A 77 17.49 -26.16 17.44
N ARG A 78 17.94 -26.51 16.25
CA ARG A 78 17.92 -25.77 14.98
C ARG A 78 16.59 -25.07 14.76
N SER A 79 16.66 -23.93 14.06
CA SER A 79 15.51 -23.16 13.56
C SER A 79 14.49 -24.12 12.96
N GLY A 80 13.38 -24.28 13.65
CA GLY A 80 12.28 -25.07 13.16
C GLY A 80 11.43 -24.22 12.23
N SER A 81 11.20 -24.73 11.02
CA SER A 81 10.14 -24.27 10.15
C SER A 81 8.86 -24.14 11.00
N VAL A 82 8.34 -22.92 11.11
CA VAL A 82 7.11 -22.67 11.84
C VAL A 82 5.98 -23.24 10.99
N ASN A 83 5.51 -24.42 11.36
CA ASN A 83 4.33 -25.02 10.75
C ASN A 83 3.13 -24.08 10.90
N MET A 84 2.66 -23.51 9.79
CA MET A 84 1.36 -22.81 9.70
C MET A 84 0.16 -23.74 9.98
N THR A 85 0.38 -25.00 10.30
CA THR A 85 -0.65 -26.02 10.58
C THR A 85 -1.55 -25.69 11.78
N GLN A 86 -1.32 -24.56 12.48
CA GLN A 86 -2.23 -24.03 13.51
C GLN A 86 -3.09 -22.88 13.02
N MET A 87 -3.23 -22.69 11.70
CA MET A 87 -4.32 -21.91 11.16
C MET A 87 -5.60 -22.76 11.15
N SER A 88 -6.13 -23.07 12.33
CA SER A 88 -7.54 -23.38 12.43
C SER A 88 -8.27 -22.09 12.06
N GLY A 89 -8.78 -22.02 10.83
CA GLY A 89 -9.74 -21.01 10.46
C GLY A 89 -10.81 -20.93 11.54
N PRO A 90 -11.42 -19.76 11.77
CA PRO A 90 -12.41 -19.62 12.83
C PRO A 90 -13.43 -20.74 12.68
N SER A 91 -13.47 -21.65 13.65
CA SER A 91 -14.45 -22.73 13.75
C SER A 91 -15.79 -22.13 14.19
N GLY A 92 -16.35 -21.35 13.30
CA GLY A 92 -17.68 -20.79 13.39
C GLY A 92 -18.28 -20.92 12.01
N THR A 93 -19.06 -21.95 11.78
CA THR A 93 -20.06 -22.01 10.71
C THR A 93 -21.09 -20.91 10.93
N SER A 94 -20.70 -19.65 10.76
CA SER A 94 -21.66 -18.59 10.53
C SER A 94 -21.94 -18.61 9.02
N ASN A 95 -23.17 -18.92 8.65
CA ASN A 95 -23.73 -18.52 7.36
C ASN A 95 -23.51 -17.00 7.24
N ARG A 96 -22.38 -16.60 6.64
CA ARG A 96 -22.17 -15.23 6.18
C ARG A 96 -23.06 -15.03 4.96
N ALA A 97 -24.35 -14.84 5.20
CA ALA A 97 -25.19 -14.14 4.23
C ALA A 97 -24.49 -12.80 3.95
N SER A 98 -24.39 -12.44 2.68
CA SER A 98 -23.83 -11.18 2.14
C SER A 98 -23.84 -10.09 3.23
N ARG A 99 -22.65 -9.76 3.77
CA ARG A 99 -22.52 -8.82 4.88
C ARG A 99 -22.98 -7.46 4.39
N LYS A 100 -24.14 -7.02 4.85
CA LYS A 100 -24.48 -5.61 4.73
C LYS A 100 -23.50 -4.84 5.62
N LEU A 101 -22.82 -3.85 5.04
CA LEU A 101 -22.03 -2.88 5.78
C LEU A 101 -22.84 -2.38 6.98
N GLU A 102 -22.32 -2.55 8.17
CA GLU A 102 -22.88 -1.86 9.31
C GLU A 102 -22.73 -0.36 9.10
N THR A 103 -23.75 0.41 9.46
CA THR A 103 -23.75 1.86 9.30
C THR A 103 -22.47 2.51 9.86
N LYS A 104 -21.93 1.94 10.94
CA LYS A 104 -20.69 2.41 11.58
C LYS A 104 -19.47 2.22 10.67
N GLN A 105 -19.31 1.04 10.06
CA GLN A 105 -18.18 0.74 9.16
C GLN A 105 -18.21 1.66 7.93
N TYR A 106 -19.39 1.82 7.34
CA TYR A 106 -19.60 2.71 6.21
C TYR A 106 -19.27 4.17 6.56
N THR A 107 -19.77 4.67 7.68
CA THR A 107 -19.49 6.04 8.13
C THR A 107 -18.00 6.27 8.35
N GLU A 108 -17.31 5.27 8.90
CA GLU A 108 -15.86 5.37 9.12
C GLU A 108 -15.08 5.37 7.80
N LEU A 109 -15.41 4.51 6.83
CA LEU A 109 -14.79 4.52 5.51
C LEU A 109 -15.00 5.87 4.80
N ILE A 110 -16.21 6.43 4.85
CA ILE A 110 -16.46 7.77 4.31
C ILE A 110 -15.59 8.80 5.03
N ARG A 111 -15.46 8.72 6.35
CA ARG A 111 -14.61 9.64 7.13
C ARG A 111 -13.12 9.52 6.75
N GLU A 112 -12.67 8.33 6.41
CA GLU A 112 -11.31 8.06 5.88
C GLU A 112 -11.14 8.54 4.42
N GLY A 113 -12.18 9.09 3.81
CA GLY A 113 -12.15 9.69 2.48
C GLY A 113 -12.55 8.76 1.34
N TYR A 114 -13.05 7.55 1.62
CA TYR A 114 -13.59 6.69 0.56
C TYR A 114 -14.84 7.32 -0.05
N SER A 115 -15.00 7.14 -1.35
CA SER A 115 -16.28 7.47 -1.99
C SER A 115 -17.36 6.46 -1.62
N THR A 116 -18.61 6.82 -1.83
CA THR A 116 -19.77 5.95 -1.58
C THR A 116 -19.60 4.58 -2.22
N GLY A 117 -19.15 4.54 -3.47
CA GLY A 117 -18.99 3.31 -4.22
C GLY A 117 -17.77 2.50 -3.80
N LEU A 118 -16.62 3.15 -3.55
CA LEU A 118 -15.43 2.45 -3.06
C LEU A 118 -15.67 1.81 -1.69
N ALA A 119 -16.41 2.48 -0.80
CA ALA A 119 -16.77 1.91 0.49
C ALA A 119 -17.62 0.64 0.35
N LYS A 120 -18.57 0.62 -0.60
CA LYS A 120 -19.36 -0.59 -0.93
C LYS A 120 -18.48 -1.68 -1.53
N ALA A 121 -17.65 -1.33 -2.51
CA ALA A 121 -16.77 -2.26 -3.20
C ALA A 121 -15.74 -2.93 -2.28
N LEU A 122 -15.25 -2.22 -1.26
CA LEU A 122 -14.36 -2.80 -0.24
C LEU A 122 -15.02 -3.94 0.51
N VAL A 123 -16.29 -3.82 0.88
CA VAL A 123 -16.99 -4.88 1.61
C VAL A 123 -17.16 -6.13 0.76
N GLU A 124 -17.52 -5.95 -0.51
CA GLU A 124 -17.62 -7.07 -1.45
C GLU A 124 -16.27 -7.76 -1.64
N ASN A 125 -15.20 -6.98 -1.73
CA ASN A 125 -13.83 -7.51 -1.82
C ASN A 125 -13.42 -8.29 -0.56
N VAL A 126 -13.79 -7.82 0.65
CA VAL A 126 -13.51 -8.55 1.89
C VAL A 126 -14.11 -9.95 1.85
N ASP A 127 -15.30 -10.10 1.29
CA ASP A 127 -15.96 -11.40 1.17
C ASP A 127 -15.31 -12.35 0.14
N THR A 128 -14.51 -11.83 -0.77
CA THR A 128 -13.76 -12.62 -1.77
C THR A 128 -12.61 -13.39 -1.14
N PHE A 129 -11.97 -12.84 -0.12
CA PHE A 129 -10.80 -13.43 0.52
C PHE A 129 -11.15 -14.07 1.86
N ASP A 130 -10.59 -15.27 2.11
CA ASP A 130 -10.71 -15.94 3.41
C ASP A 130 -9.82 -15.22 4.44
N PHE A 131 -8.64 -14.79 4.02
CA PHE A 131 -7.72 -13.91 4.76
C PHE A 131 -6.76 -13.21 3.80
N ARG A 132 -6.06 -12.17 4.33
CA ARG A 132 -4.95 -11.49 3.68
C ARG A 132 -3.65 -11.82 4.37
N PHE A 133 -2.59 -12.00 3.58
CA PHE A 133 -1.25 -12.29 4.07
C PHE A 133 -0.29 -11.24 3.53
N TRP A 134 0.27 -10.45 4.43
CA TRP A 134 1.30 -9.48 4.14
C TRP A 134 2.66 -10.05 4.47
N LEU A 135 3.54 -10.19 3.48
CA LEU A 135 4.96 -10.41 3.66
C LEU A 135 5.66 -9.05 3.55
N VAL A 136 6.17 -8.57 4.68
CA VAL A 136 6.70 -7.21 4.81
C VAL A 136 8.22 -7.26 4.89
N ASP A 137 8.86 -6.66 3.91
CA ASP A 137 10.32 -6.55 3.88
C ASP A 137 10.80 -5.63 5.01
N ASN A 138 11.69 -6.16 5.82
CA ASN A 138 12.42 -5.45 6.86
C ASN A 138 13.94 -5.68 6.73
N SER A 139 14.42 -5.85 5.49
CA SER A 139 15.84 -5.92 5.16
C SER A 139 16.56 -4.60 5.41
N GLY A 140 17.89 -4.63 5.34
CA GLY A 140 18.71 -3.44 5.60
C GLY A 140 18.49 -2.28 4.63
N SER A 141 18.15 -2.57 3.36
CA SER A 141 17.83 -1.56 2.33
C SER A 141 16.61 -0.70 2.67
N MET A 142 15.66 -1.22 3.44
CA MET A 142 14.50 -0.46 3.90
C MET A 142 14.87 0.76 4.78
N LEU A 143 16.12 0.93 5.20
CA LEU A 143 16.63 2.13 5.88
C LEU A 143 17.01 3.26 4.91
N ILE A 144 17.03 3.04 3.60
CA ILE A 144 17.30 4.07 2.60
C ILE A 144 16.25 5.17 2.70
N GLY A 145 16.69 6.43 2.57
CA GLY A 145 15.91 7.63 2.88
C GLY A 145 15.18 8.26 1.67
N ASP A 146 14.83 7.48 0.66
CA ASP A 146 14.13 7.89 -0.54
C ASP A 146 12.60 7.70 -0.49
N GLY A 147 12.09 7.09 0.59
CA GLY A 147 10.66 6.92 0.84
C GLY A 147 9.94 8.22 1.17
N HIS A 148 8.61 8.20 1.08
CA HIS A 148 7.75 9.37 1.26
C HIS A 148 6.60 9.10 2.22
N LYS A 149 6.31 10.06 3.09
CA LYS A 149 5.12 10.06 3.94
C LYS A 149 4.18 11.21 3.60
N TYR A 150 2.91 10.93 3.66
CA TYR A 150 1.86 11.92 3.49
C TYR A 150 1.26 12.27 4.85
N VAL A 151 1.49 13.49 5.31
CA VAL A 151 1.01 13.96 6.60
C VAL A 151 0.08 15.16 6.42
N PRO A 152 -0.90 15.36 7.31
CA PRO A 152 -1.76 16.54 7.24
C PRO A 152 -0.94 17.83 7.16
N SER A 153 -1.32 18.74 6.28
CA SER A 153 -0.60 20.01 6.09
C SER A 153 -0.68 20.97 7.28
N GLY A 154 -1.62 20.71 8.20
CA GLY A 154 -1.94 21.57 9.33
C GLY A 154 -2.90 22.71 9.00
N LYS A 155 -3.38 22.81 7.75
CA LYS A 155 -4.35 23.86 7.34
C LYS A 155 -5.81 23.56 7.72
N GLY A 156 -6.10 22.33 8.14
CA GLY A 156 -7.46 21.91 8.48
C GLY A 156 -8.40 21.72 7.28
N ASP A 157 -7.88 21.80 6.06
CA ASP A 157 -8.61 21.69 4.80
C ASP A 157 -8.54 20.28 4.15
N GLY A 158 -7.98 19.29 4.88
CA GLY A 158 -7.74 17.94 4.38
C GLY A 158 -6.50 17.80 3.48
N SER A 159 -5.80 18.91 3.19
CA SER A 159 -4.60 18.87 2.36
C SER A 159 -3.45 18.13 3.06
N LEU A 160 -2.68 17.41 2.26
CA LEU A 160 -1.50 16.68 2.71
C LEU A 160 -0.21 17.42 2.29
N LYS A 161 0.87 17.09 2.98
CA LYS A 161 2.23 17.43 2.54
C LYS A 161 3.07 16.16 2.49
N THR A 162 3.93 16.06 1.50
CA THR A 162 4.91 15.00 1.39
C THR A 162 6.10 15.34 2.30
N VAL A 163 6.51 14.37 3.10
CA VAL A 163 7.68 14.47 3.98
C VAL A 163 8.64 13.34 3.61
N PRO A 164 9.92 13.62 3.33
CA PRO A 164 10.92 12.58 3.13
C PRO A 164 10.97 11.62 4.33
N SER A 165 11.15 10.35 4.06
CA SER A 165 11.26 9.31 5.08
C SER A 165 12.11 8.16 4.57
N THR A 166 12.39 7.16 5.42
CA THR A 166 12.91 5.89 4.96
C THR A 166 11.80 5.05 4.35
N ARG A 167 12.15 4.11 3.45
CA ARG A 167 11.24 3.09 2.90
C ARG A 167 10.52 2.34 4.04
N TRP A 168 11.25 1.98 5.11
CA TRP A 168 10.66 1.38 6.31
C TRP A 168 9.61 2.24 6.97
N ALA A 169 9.87 3.52 7.11
CA ALA A 169 8.93 4.43 7.74
C ALA A 169 7.65 4.61 6.90
N GLU A 170 7.75 4.53 5.57
CA GLU A 170 6.63 4.53 4.64
C GLU A 170 5.80 3.26 4.78
N ILE A 171 6.42 2.07 4.63
CA ILE A 171 5.68 0.80 4.72
C ILE A 171 5.11 0.57 6.13
N THR A 172 5.77 1.07 7.17
CA THR A 172 5.21 1.04 8.53
C THR A 172 3.87 1.76 8.62
N GLU A 173 3.71 2.93 7.99
CA GLU A 173 2.43 3.64 7.95
C GLU A 173 1.39 2.86 7.13
N THR A 174 1.80 2.23 6.03
CA THR A 174 0.93 1.36 5.24
C THR A 174 0.42 0.18 6.05
N VAL A 175 1.31 -0.57 6.71
CA VAL A 175 0.92 -1.70 7.58
C VAL A 175 0.00 -1.24 8.72
N ARG A 176 0.31 -0.10 9.36
CA ARG A 176 -0.53 0.48 10.42
C ARG A 176 -1.91 0.85 9.92
N TYR A 177 -2.01 1.37 8.73
CA TYR A 177 -3.29 1.68 8.09
C TYR A 177 -4.09 0.40 7.82
N HIS A 178 -3.47 -0.60 7.18
CA HIS A 178 -4.14 -1.86 6.84
C HIS A 178 -4.51 -2.70 8.07
N ALA A 179 -3.74 -2.63 9.17
CA ALA A 179 -4.12 -3.25 10.44
C ALA A 179 -5.41 -2.65 11.02
N LYS A 180 -5.56 -1.32 10.95
CA LYS A 180 -6.80 -0.64 11.37
C LYS A 180 -7.96 -0.95 10.44
N LEU A 181 -7.71 -0.95 9.13
CA LEU A 181 -8.71 -1.27 8.12
C LEU A 181 -9.19 -2.72 8.25
N ALA A 182 -8.30 -3.66 8.53
CA ALA A 182 -8.64 -5.05 8.82
C ALA A 182 -9.60 -5.17 10.00
N ALA A 183 -9.33 -4.45 11.10
CA ALA A 183 -10.21 -4.41 12.25
C ALA A 183 -11.56 -3.74 11.94
N LEU A 184 -11.57 -2.66 11.17
CA LEU A 184 -12.80 -1.98 10.75
C LEU A 184 -13.68 -2.90 9.90
N LEU A 185 -13.09 -3.64 8.98
CA LEU A 185 -13.80 -4.54 8.05
C LEU A 185 -14.02 -5.94 8.62
N ASP A 186 -13.54 -6.25 9.84
CA ASP A 186 -13.53 -7.58 10.43
C ASP A 186 -12.95 -8.61 9.42
N SER A 187 -11.81 -8.27 8.85
CA SER A 187 -11.14 -9.04 7.81
C SER A 187 -9.85 -9.67 8.33
N PRO A 188 -9.77 -11.00 8.49
CA PRO A 188 -8.55 -11.64 8.96
C PRO A 188 -7.34 -11.27 8.12
N THR A 189 -6.35 -10.67 8.76
CA THR A 189 -5.13 -10.21 8.09
C THR A 189 -3.91 -10.59 8.92
N ILE A 190 -2.97 -11.24 8.26
CA ILE A 190 -1.72 -11.72 8.84
C ILE A 190 -0.59 -10.86 8.28
N PHE A 191 0.31 -10.45 9.14
CA PHE A 191 1.54 -9.74 8.79
C PHE A 191 2.72 -10.59 9.21
N GLN A 192 3.65 -10.82 8.30
CA GLN A 192 4.89 -11.53 8.55
C GLN A 192 6.06 -10.67 8.07
N LEU A 193 7.00 -10.42 8.96
CA LEU A 193 8.26 -9.77 8.60
C LEU A 193 9.14 -10.75 7.85
N LEU A 194 9.87 -10.26 6.85
CA LEU A 194 10.76 -11.08 6.04
C LEU A 194 11.91 -11.66 6.89
N ASN A 195 12.49 -10.84 7.76
CA ASN A 195 13.54 -11.24 8.68
C ASN A 195 13.04 -11.27 10.14
N ASP A 196 13.56 -12.21 10.93
CA ASP A 196 13.33 -12.23 12.37
C ASP A 196 13.86 -10.90 12.98
N PRO A 197 13.02 -10.18 13.74
CA PRO A 197 13.45 -8.94 14.39
C PRO A 197 14.58 -9.14 15.44
N ASN A 198 14.93 -10.40 15.76
CA ASN A 198 15.94 -10.75 16.76
C ASN A 198 15.66 -10.18 18.17
N LEU A 199 14.42 -9.87 18.45
CA LEU A 199 13.94 -9.35 19.73
C LEU A 199 13.02 -10.35 20.37
N ARG A 200 13.42 -10.98 21.48
CA ARG A 200 12.66 -12.06 22.18
C ARG A 200 11.19 -11.72 22.46
N THR A 201 10.84 -10.44 22.52
CA THR A 201 9.49 -9.95 22.85
C THR A 201 8.71 -9.47 21.62
N ILE A 202 9.27 -9.60 20.42
CA ILE A 202 8.62 -9.18 19.19
C ILE A 202 8.55 -10.40 18.28
N PRO A 203 7.33 -10.87 17.95
CA PRO A 203 7.17 -11.96 17.02
C PRO A 203 7.46 -11.48 15.58
N GLN A 204 7.99 -12.37 14.74
CA GLN A 204 8.13 -12.13 13.31
C GLN A 204 6.78 -12.11 12.61
N ARG A 205 5.76 -12.78 13.16
CA ARG A 205 4.41 -12.86 12.63
C ARG A 205 3.40 -12.37 13.66
N PHE A 206 2.45 -11.56 13.20
CA PHE A 206 1.33 -11.05 13.98
C PHE A 206 0.10 -10.92 13.09
N SER A 207 -1.08 -10.75 13.68
CA SER A 207 -2.33 -10.75 12.93
C SER A 207 -3.35 -9.79 13.52
N VAL A 208 -4.37 -9.45 12.70
CA VAL A 208 -5.56 -8.71 13.12
C VAL A 208 -6.80 -9.46 12.65
N CYS A 209 -7.82 -9.58 13.49
CA CYS A 209 -9.06 -10.33 13.28
C CYS A 209 -8.89 -11.86 13.07
N GLU A 210 -7.72 -12.43 13.34
CA GLU A 210 -7.52 -13.89 13.28
C GLU A 210 -8.26 -14.59 14.41
N ARG A 211 -8.29 -13.98 15.60
CA ARG A 211 -9.03 -14.49 16.78
C ARG A 211 -10.48 -14.02 16.86
N GLY A 212 -10.93 -13.24 15.86
CA GLY A 212 -12.28 -12.71 15.77
C GLY A 212 -12.42 -11.28 16.32
N GLU A 213 -13.60 -10.69 16.09
CA GLU A 213 -13.91 -9.28 16.33
C GLU A 213 -13.59 -8.81 17.77
N ALA A 214 -13.86 -9.65 18.76
CA ALA A 214 -13.64 -9.30 20.18
C ALA A 214 -12.17 -8.96 20.50
N TYR A 215 -11.22 -9.48 19.73
CA TYR A 215 -9.79 -9.26 19.92
C TYR A 215 -9.20 -8.22 18.96
N ALA A 216 -9.93 -7.81 17.93
CA ALA A 216 -9.44 -6.96 16.86
C ALA A 216 -8.77 -5.67 17.37
N ALA A 217 -9.37 -4.99 18.34
CA ALA A 217 -8.82 -3.75 18.91
C ALA A 217 -7.46 -3.99 19.61
N SER A 218 -7.32 -5.09 20.38
CA SER A 218 -6.07 -5.43 21.05
C SER A 218 -5.00 -5.88 20.06
N GLU A 219 -5.38 -6.62 19.01
CA GLU A 219 -4.49 -7.07 17.94
C GLU A 219 -3.96 -5.88 17.12
N VAL A 220 -4.78 -4.86 16.86
CA VAL A 220 -4.33 -3.60 16.23
C VAL A 220 -3.27 -2.92 17.11
N VAL A 221 -3.51 -2.79 18.41
CA VAL A 221 -2.53 -2.16 19.34
C VAL A 221 -1.21 -2.95 19.33
N GLU A 222 -1.28 -4.29 19.33
CA GLU A 222 -0.11 -5.16 19.24
C GLU A 222 0.64 -4.94 17.92
N ALA A 223 -0.04 -4.98 16.77
CA ALA A 223 0.54 -4.74 15.45
C ALA A 223 1.24 -3.38 15.37
N LEU A 224 0.59 -2.31 15.86
CA LEU A 224 1.19 -0.96 15.90
C LEU A 224 2.44 -0.90 16.79
N ASN A 225 2.45 -1.63 17.91
CA ASN A 225 3.60 -1.69 18.81
C ASN A 225 4.76 -2.48 18.19
N ILE A 226 4.47 -3.58 17.50
CA ILE A 226 5.48 -4.36 16.78
C ILE A 226 6.14 -3.48 15.72
N MET A 227 5.38 -2.90 14.80
CA MET A 227 5.90 -2.07 13.71
C MET A 227 6.70 -0.85 14.20
N ARG A 228 6.39 -0.32 15.38
CA ARG A 228 7.14 0.79 15.97
C ARG A 228 8.49 0.36 16.56
N ARG A 229 8.61 -0.89 17.02
CA ARG A 229 9.80 -1.40 17.73
C ARG A 229 10.76 -2.15 16.83
N VAL A 230 10.29 -2.65 15.69
CA VAL A 230 11.13 -3.32 14.71
C VAL A 230 12.02 -2.30 14.02
N SER A 231 13.29 -2.65 13.87
CA SER A 231 14.26 -1.96 13.04
C SER A 231 14.67 -2.86 11.89
N PRO A 232 14.71 -2.37 10.65
CA PRO A 232 15.16 -3.14 9.50
C PRO A 232 16.55 -3.70 9.70
N ASN A 233 16.71 -4.95 9.34
CA ASN A 233 17.99 -5.65 9.35
C ASN A 233 17.90 -6.92 8.48
N GLY A 234 19.05 -7.49 8.12
CA GLY A 234 19.10 -8.73 7.35
C GLY A 234 19.05 -8.50 5.84
N VAL A 235 18.69 -9.55 5.13
CA VAL A 235 18.71 -9.67 3.68
C VAL A 235 17.29 -9.87 3.13
N THR A 236 17.12 -10.18 1.84
CA THR A 236 15.82 -10.27 1.19
C THR A 236 15.49 -11.71 0.74
N PRO A 237 15.34 -12.71 1.65
CA PRO A 237 15.17 -14.14 1.33
C PRO A 237 13.71 -14.47 0.94
N LEU A 238 13.18 -13.80 -0.08
CA LEU A 238 11.78 -13.93 -0.51
C LEU A 238 11.41 -15.34 -0.94
N THR A 239 12.32 -16.03 -1.63
CA THR A 239 12.07 -17.35 -2.25
C THR A 239 11.57 -18.37 -1.24
N GLN A 240 12.25 -18.48 -0.09
CA GLN A 240 11.86 -19.44 0.95
C GLN A 240 10.45 -19.14 1.50
N HIS A 241 10.12 -17.86 1.73
CA HIS A 241 8.79 -17.48 2.18
C HIS A 241 7.70 -17.83 1.16
N ILE A 242 7.97 -17.67 -0.14
CA ILE A 242 7.02 -18.05 -1.18
C ILE A 242 6.79 -19.57 -1.19
N TRP A 243 7.84 -20.39 -1.02
CA TRP A 243 7.69 -21.85 -0.89
C TRP A 243 6.84 -22.24 0.33
N ASP A 244 7.07 -21.61 1.49
CA ASP A 244 6.30 -21.87 2.70
C ASP A 244 4.82 -21.46 2.51
N ILE A 245 4.56 -20.34 1.86
CA ILE A 245 3.20 -19.88 1.52
C ILE A 245 2.54 -20.85 0.55
N GLN A 246 3.25 -21.31 -0.47
CA GLN A 246 2.76 -22.27 -1.45
C GLN A 246 2.29 -23.57 -0.79
N GLN A 247 3.10 -24.15 0.11
CA GLN A 247 2.72 -25.36 0.83
C GLN A 247 1.46 -25.17 1.66
N ASN A 248 1.37 -24.03 2.34
CA ASN A 248 0.23 -23.72 3.21
C ASN A 248 -1.05 -23.53 2.40
N ILE A 249 -1.01 -22.73 1.32
CA ILE A 249 -2.19 -22.51 0.47
C ILE A 249 -2.59 -23.80 -0.24
N SER A 250 -1.63 -24.61 -0.70
CA SER A 250 -1.91 -25.91 -1.29
C SER A 250 -2.68 -26.83 -0.34
N SER A 251 -2.32 -26.85 0.94
CA SER A 251 -2.99 -27.67 1.95
C SER A 251 -4.45 -27.27 2.17
N MET A 252 -4.81 -26.00 2.01
CA MET A 252 -6.16 -25.46 2.19
C MET A 252 -6.91 -25.17 0.89
N ALA A 253 -6.29 -25.38 -0.26
CA ALA A 253 -6.84 -25.00 -1.57
C ALA A 253 -8.19 -25.65 -1.88
N HIS A 254 -8.39 -26.91 -1.45
CA HIS A 254 -9.67 -27.60 -1.62
C HIS A 254 -10.81 -26.89 -0.88
N ASP A 255 -10.57 -26.54 0.40
CA ASP A 255 -11.58 -25.88 1.23
C ASP A 255 -11.84 -24.45 0.79
N LEU A 256 -10.81 -23.73 0.36
CA LEU A 256 -10.93 -22.39 -0.22
C LEU A 256 -11.82 -22.41 -1.48
N ARG A 257 -11.55 -23.34 -2.42
CA ARG A 257 -12.37 -23.50 -3.63
C ARG A 257 -13.81 -23.88 -3.30
N LYS A 258 -14.02 -24.77 -2.33
CA LYS A 258 -15.36 -25.16 -1.89
C LYS A 258 -16.15 -23.97 -1.31
N LYS A 259 -15.47 -23.07 -0.63
CA LYS A 259 -16.05 -21.83 -0.10
C LYS A 259 -16.18 -20.71 -1.14
N GLY A 260 -15.61 -20.87 -2.35
CA GLY A 260 -15.48 -19.81 -3.34
C GLY A 260 -14.58 -18.66 -2.90
N LYS A 261 -13.61 -18.94 -2.01
CA LYS A 261 -12.71 -17.96 -1.40
C LYS A 261 -11.29 -18.06 -1.98
N LYS A 262 -10.56 -16.96 -1.89
CA LYS A 262 -9.13 -16.87 -2.25
C LYS A 262 -8.33 -16.39 -1.04
N VAL A 263 -7.02 -16.39 -1.17
CA VAL A 263 -6.08 -15.69 -0.28
C VAL A 263 -5.51 -14.50 -1.04
N ALA A 264 -5.44 -13.34 -0.43
CA ALA A 264 -4.65 -12.24 -0.97
C ALA A 264 -3.26 -12.28 -0.34
N LEU A 265 -2.23 -12.42 -1.17
CA LEU A 265 -0.83 -12.28 -0.77
C LEU A 265 -0.33 -10.91 -1.18
N ILE A 266 0.06 -10.11 -0.21
CA ILE A 266 0.67 -8.82 -0.44
C ILE A 266 2.15 -8.92 -0.11
N LEU A 267 3.00 -8.79 -1.12
CA LEU A 267 4.45 -8.77 -1.00
C LEU A 267 4.93 -7.32 -1.03
N ALA A 268 5.32 -6.79 0.11
CA ALA A 268 5.86 -5.43 0.20
C ALA A 268 7.38 -5.49 0.33
N THR A 269 8.10 -5.06 -0.71
CA THR A 269 9.57 -5.17 -0.80
C THR A 269 10.19 -3.97 -1.51
N ASP A 270 11.46 -3.72 -1.27
CA ASP A 270 12.23 -2.66 -1.92
C ASP A 270 13.41 -3.20 -2.76
N GLY A 271 13.53 -4.51 -2.91
CA GLY A 271 14.68 -5.10 -3.56
C GLY A 271 14.41 -6.41 -4.30
N LEU A 272 15.39 -6.83 -5.07
CA LEU A 272 15.43 -8.14 -5.70
C LEU A 272 15.65 -9.24 -4.63
N PRO A 273 15.17 -10.48 -4.89
CA PRO A 273 15.40 -11.59 -3.98
C PRO A 273 16.89 -11.87 -3.80
N THR A 274 17.27 -12.24 -2.57
CA THR A 274 18.61 -12.72 -2.24
C THR A 274 18.53 -14.09 -1.57
N ASP A 275 19.68 -14.78 -1.48
CA ASP A 275 19.81 -15.95 -0.62
C ASP A 275 19.93 -15.55 0.87
N GLU A 276 20.09 -16.56 1.76
CA GLU A 276 20.26 -16.34 3.20
C GLU A 276 21.56 -15.60 3.55
N GLN A 277 22.55 -15.56 2.66
CA GLN A 277 23.82 -14.87 2.79
C GLN A 277 23.77 -13.44 2.24
N GLY A 278 22.66 -13.06 1.58
CA GLY A 278 22.49 -11.76 0.96
C GLY A 278 23.09 -11.67 -0.45
N CYS A 279 23.44 -12.81 -1.07
CA CYS A 279 23.87 -12.84 -2.45
C CYS A 279 22.63 -12.80 -3.37
N GLY A 280 22.66 -11.92 -4.37
CA GLY A 280 21.67 -11.85 -5.45
C GLY A 280 22.23 -12.40 -6.75
N GLY A 281 21.50 -12.21 -7.83
CA GLY A 281 21.90 -12.57 -9.20
C GLY A 281 20.88 -13.44 -9.92
N GLN A 282 21.13 -13.74 -11.19
CA GLN A 282 20.16 -14.38 -12.08
C GLN A 282 19.66 -15.72 -11.55
N GLU A 283 20.53 -16.55 -10.98
CA GLU A 283 20.13 -17.87 -10.44
C GLU A 283 19.11 -17.73 -9.31
N ILE A 284 19.29 -16.72 -8.44
CA ILE A 284 18.40 -16.45 -7.30
C ILE A 284 17.08 -15.88 -7.78
N THR A 285 17.08 -14.96 -8.74
CA THR A 285 15.85 -14.43 -9.34
C THR A 285 15.09 -15.52 -10.10
N ASP A 286 15.78 -16.41 -10.84
CA ASP A 286 15.15 -17.55 -11.53
C ASP A 286 14.51 -18.53 -10.52
N GLU A 287 15.12 -18.72 -9.36
CA GLU A 287 14.55 -19.55 -8.30
C GLU A 287 13.29 -18.89 -7.69
N PHE A 288 13.32 -17.60 -7.48
CA PHE A 288 12.17 -16.85 -7.02
C PHE A 288 11.01 -16.92 -8.02
N VAL A 289 11.28 -16.75 -9.31
CA VAL A 289 10.28 -16.93 -10.38
C VAL A 289 9.70 -18.34 -10.37
N ARG A 290 10.54 -19.37 -10.17
CA ARG A 290 10.04 -20.76 -10.02
C ARG A 290 9.16 -20.94 -8.79
N ALA A 291 9.49 -20.27 -7.68
CA ALA A 291 8.67 -20.29 -6.48
C ALA A 291 7.32 -19.63 -6.72
N LEU A 292 7.27 -18.45 -7.35
CA LEU A 292 6.02 -17.80 -7.76
C LEU A 292 5.20 -18.65 -8.73
N ARG A 293 5.85 -19.25 -9.74
CA ARG A 293 5.19 -20.17 -10.70
C ARG A 293 4.51 -21.34 -10.01
N SER A 294 5.02 -21.80 -8.88
CA SER A 294 4.39 -22.88 -8.09
C SER A 294 3.03 -22.49 -7.46
N LEU A 295 2.71 -21.18 -7.45
CA LEU A 295 1.41 -20.65 -7.00
C LEU A 295 0.34 -20.67 -8.10
N GLU A 296 0.72 -20.92 -9.35
CA GLU A 296 -0.23 -20.98 -10.48
C GLU A 296 -1.32 -22.02 -10.23
N GLY A 297 -2.56 -21.64 -10.56
CA GLY A 297 -3.73 -22.48 -10.34
C GLY A 297 -4.20 -22.60 -8.89
N LEU A 298 -3.49 -22.05 -7.88
CA LEU A 298 -4.00 -21.97 -6.53
C LEU A 298 -5.02 -20.84 -6.37
N PRO A 299 -5.93 -20.92 -5.39
CA PRO A 299 -6.90 -19.85 -5.11
C PRO A 299 -6.23 -18.66 -4.40
N ILE A 300 -5.34 -17.97 -5.11
CA ILE A 300 -4.53 -16.85 -4.62
C ILE A 300 -4.69 -15.63 -5.54
N TRP A 301 -4.56 -14.45 -4.97
CA TRP A 301 -4.36 -13.17 -5.64
C TRP A 301 -3.09 -12.55 -5.09
N ILE A 302 -2.21 -12.05 -5.92
CA ILE A 302 -0.92 -11.51 -5.51
C ILE A 302 -0.88 -10.02 -5.81
N VAL A 303 -0.43 -9.23 -4.84
CA VAL A 303 -0.08 -7.82 -4.99
C VAL A 303 1.39 -7.67 -4.61
N ILE A 304 2.20 -7.15 -5.51
CA ILE A 304 3.58 -6.77 -5.22
C ILE A 304 3.59 -5.25 -5.04
N ARG A 305 3.77 -4.80 -3.79
CA ARG A 305 3.87 -3.38 -3.44
C ARG A 305 5.35 -3.00 -3.36
N LEU A 306 5.82 -2.27 -4.35
CA LEU A 306 7.21 -1.80 -4.40
C LEU A 306 7.40 -0.63 -3.43
N CYS A 307 8.50 -0.67 -2.69
CA CYS A 307 8.89 0.36 -1.74
C CYS A 307 10.12 1.15 -2.23
N THR A 308 10.38 1.11 -3.54
CA THR A 308 11.52 1.75 -4.20
C THR A 308 11.16 2.18 -5.61
N ASP A 309 11.82 3.23 -6.10
CA ASP A 309 11.75 3.69 -7.51
C ASP A 309 12.98 3.19 -8.32
N GLU A 310 13.77 2.24 -7.79
CA GLU A 310 14.94 1.70 -8.50
C GLU A 310 14.51 0.95 -9.76
N ALA A 311 15.00 1.43 -10.93
CA ALA A 311 14.55 0.98 -12.24
C ALA A 311 14.71 -0.54 -12.44
N ASP A 312 15.84 -1.11 -12.01
CA ASP A 312 16.12 -2.55 -12.17
C ASP A 312 15.14 -3.40 -11.36
N VAL A 313 14.72 -2.93 -10.18
CA VAL A 313 13.76 -3.61 -9.31
C VAL A 313 12.36 -3.52 -9.92
N THR A 314 11.95 -2.33 -10.32
CA THR A 314 10.65 -2.09 -10.93
C THR A 314 10.49 -2.87 -12.25
N GLU A 315 11.52 -2.86 -13.12
CA GLU A 315 11.52 -3.62 -14.39
C GLU A 315 11.39 -5.13 -14.13
N PHE A 316 12.13 -5.67 -13.16
CA PHE A 316 12.05 -7.09 -12.81
C PHE A 316 10.62 -7.49 -12.39
N TYR A 317 10.02 -6.78 -11.43
CA TYR A 317 8.69 -7.15 -10.93
C TYR A 317 7.60 -6.93 -11.99
N ASN A 318 7.69 -5.89 -12.80
CA ASN A 318 6.76 -5.65 -13.90
C ASN A 318 6.84 -6.74 -14.98
N SER A 319 8.03 -7.33 -15.21
CA SER A 319 8.16 -8.43 -16.18
C SER A 319 7.48 -9.73 -15.74
N LEU A 320 7.22 -9.90 -14.44
CA LEU A 320 6.59 -11.12 -13.92
C LEU A 320 5.15 -11.31 -14.41
N ASP A 321 4.41 -10.23 -14.68
CA ASP A 321 3.05 -10.32 -15.20
C ASP A 321 3.01 -10.94 -16.61
N ASP A 322 4.02 -10.67 -17.42
CA ASP A 322 4.16 -11.26 -18.76
C ASP A 322 4.67 -12.72 -18.73
N GLU A 323 5.41 -13.10 -17.68
CA GLU A 323 6.07 -14.40 -17.59
C GLU A 323 5.22 -15.47 -16.88
N LEU A 324 4.33 -15.06 -15.97
CA LEU A 324 3.58 -15.95 -15.08
C LEU A 324 2.08 -15.97 -15.40
N GLU A 325 1.47 -17.15 -15.34
CA GLU A 325 0.01 -17.31 -15.43
C GLU A 325 -0.65 -17.09 -14.05
N LEU A 326 -0.30 -16.00 -13.39
CA LEU A 326 -0.79 -15.63 -12.06
C LEU A 326 -1.76 -14.45 -12.13
N SER A 327 -2.70 -14.42 -11.19
CA SER A 327 -3.45 -13.20 -10.89
C SER A 327 -2.55 -12.31 -10.02
N LEU A 328 -1.74 -11.48 -10.67
CA LEU A 328 -0.72 -10.65 -10.04
C LEU A 328 -0.92 -9.19 -10.42
N GLU A 329 -0.70 -8.28 -9.48
CA GLU A 329 -0.68 -6.83 -9.68
C GLU A 329 0.60 -6.28 -9.05
N VAL A 330 1.33 -5.43 -9.79
CA VAL A 330 2.49 -4.70 -9.27
C VAL A 330 2.06 -3.25 -9.10
N ILE A 331 2.28 -2.69 -7.92
CA ILE A 331 1.96 -1.30 -7.60
C ILE A 331 3.17 -0.60 -6.99
N ASP A 332 3.40 0.62 -7.43
CA ASP A 332 4.42 1.51 -6.90
C ASP A 332 3.95 2.22 -5.61
N ASP A 333 4.72 3.20 -5.14
CA ASP A 333 4.26 4.09 -4.09
C ASP A 333 3.07 4.95 -4.56
N TYR A 334 2.37 5.56 -3.61
CA TYR A 334 1.19 6.39 -3.91
C TYR A 334 1.49 7.53 -4.91
N LYS A 335 2.70 8.09 -4.90
CA LYS A 335 3.08 9.21 -5.79
C LYS A 335 3.38 8.69 -7.19
N GLY A 336 4.10 7.59 -7.31
CA GLY A 336 4.39 6.92 -8.58
C GLY A 336 3.10 6.56 -9.30
N GLU A 337 2.22 5.83 -8.63
CA GLU A 337 0.89 5.47 -9.15
C GLU A 337 0.05 6.68 -9.56
N ALA A 338 0.01 7.72 -8.74
CA ALA A 338 -0.73 8.93 -9.06
C ALA A 338 -0.17 9.66 -10.28
N GLN A 339 1.13 9.58 -10.53
CA GLN A 339 1.77 10.16 -11.69
C GLN A 339 1.42 9.36 -12.95
N GLU A 340 1.50 8.05 -12.93
CA GLU A 340 1.15 7.18 -14.07
C GLU A 340 -0.31 7.36 -14.47
N VAL A 341 -1.23 7.34 -13.51
CA VAL A 341 -2.65 7.63 -13.77
C VAL A 341 -2.83 9.03 -14.36
N TYR A 342 -2.10 10.04 -13.86
CA TYR A 342 -2.23 11.40 -14.36
C TYR A 342 -1.69 11.55 -15.79
N GLU A 343 -0.73 10.76 -16.23
CA GLU A 343 -0.19 10.81 -17.59
C GLU A 343 -1.23 10.41 -18.64
N VAL A 344 -2.05 9.41 -18.33
CA VAL A 344 -3.04 8.85 -19.27
C VAL A 344 -4.47 9.29 -18.99
N ASN A 345 -4.88 9.40 -17.73
CA ASN A 345 -6.24 9.74 -17.29
C ASN A 345 -6.26 11.01 -16.41
N LYS A 346 -5.81 12.15 -16.95
CA LYS A 346 -5.66 13.44 -16.24
C LYS A 346 -6.92 13.94 -15.53
N TRP A 347 -8.06 13.41 -15.88
CA TRP A 347 -9.36 13.76 -15.32
C TRP A 347 -9.67 13.03 -14.01
N ILE A 348 -8.90 11.98 -13.67
CA ILE A 348 -9.02 11.24 -12.41
C ILE A 348 -8.17 11.92 -11.34
N THR A 349 -8.72 12.07 -10.15
CA THR A 349 -7.95 12.35 -8.94
C THR A 349 -7.62 11.01 -8.29
N TYR A 350 -6.37 10.55 -8.46
CA TYR A 350 -5.90 9.35 -7.79
C TYR A 350 -5.70 9.64 -6.29
N GLY A 351 -6.76 9.44 -5.51
CA GLY A 351 -6.79 9.68 -4.08
C GLY A 351 -6.19 8.52 -3.27
N VAL A 352 -5.74 8.80 -2.04
CA VAL A 352 -5.20 7.78 -1.13
C VAL A 352 -6.15 6.58 -0.96
N PRO A 353 -7.48 6.74 -0.81
CA PRO A 353 -8.37 5.59 -0.66
C PRO A 353 -8.37 4.65 -1.87
N LEU A 354 -8.20 5.18 -3.09
CA LEU A 354 -8.09 4.34 -4.29
C LEU A 354 -6.83 3.49 -4.27
N HIS A 355 -5.70 4.09 -3.90
CA HIS A 355 -4.44 3.38 -3.74
C HIS A 355 -4.53 2.29 -2.65
N ARG A 356 -5.17 2.59 -1.51
CA ARG A 356 -5.40 1.61 -0.43
C ARG A 356 -6.29 0.43 -0.84
N CYS A 357 -7.25 0.64 -1.75
CA CYS A 357 -8.02 -0.45 -2.35
C CYS A 357 -7.13 -1.41 -3.13
N ARG A 358 -6.22 -0.89 -3.96
CA ARG A 358 -5.27 -1.71 -4.73
C ARG A 358 -4.32 -2.48 -3.80
N GLU A 359 -3.72 -1.83 -2.82
CA GLU A 359 -2.86 -2.49 -1.81
C GLU A 359 -3.60 -3.60 -1.04
N LEU A 360 -4.90 -3.48 -0.84
CA LEU A 360 -5.73 -4.49 -0.16
C LEU A 360 -6.03 -5.71 -1.06
N GLY A 361 -5.68 -5.65 -2.34
CA GLY A 361 -5.97 -6.66 -3.34
C GLY A 361 -7.37 -6.54 -3.94
N TYR A 362 -7.97 -5.34 -3.94
CA TYR A 362 -9.22 -5.12 -4.64
C TYR A 362 -9.00 -5.22 -6.14
N HIS A 363 -9.48 -6.31 -6.72
CA HIS A 363 -9.36 -6.57 -8.14
C HIS A 363 -10.58 -6.02 -8.92
N ASN A 364 -10.31 -5.06 -9.77
CA ASN A 364 -11.26 -4.53 -10.74
C ASN A 364 -10.53 -4.18 -12.03
N ARG A 365 -11.05 -4.62 -13.17
CA ARG A 365 -10.43 -4.38 -14.49
C ARG A 365 -10.14 -2.89 -14.76
N LEU A 366 -10.95 -1.99 -14.20
CA LEU A 366 -10.72 -0.55 -14.37
C LEU A 366 -9.46 -0.09 -13.64
N PHE A 367 -9.07 -0.75 -12.55
CA PHE A 367 -7.84 -0.44 -11.84
C PHE A 367 -6.61 -0.93 -12.60
N ASP A 368 -6.72 -2.05 -13.32
CA ASP A 368 -5.65 -2.54 -14.19
C ASP A 368 -5.41 -1.60 -15.39
N LEU A 369 -6.45 -0.88 -15.84
CA LEU A 369 -6.42 0.00 -17.00
C LEU A 369 -6.16 1.47 -16.69
N ILE A 370 -6.26 1.86 -15.41
CA ILE A 370 -6.30 3.28 -14.99
C ILE A 370 -5.00 4.02 -15.30
N ASP A 371 -3.87 3.31 -15.27
CA ASP A 371 -2.50 3.81 -15.52
C ASP A 371 -1.92 3.33 -16.85
N GLU A 372 -2.55 2.33 -17.52
CA GLU A 372 -2.03 1.78 -18.79
C GLU A 372 -2.41 2.63 -20.01
N ARG A 373 -3.66 3.13 -20.07
CA ARG A 373 -4.18 3.84 -21.23
C ARG A 373 -5.38 4.73 -20.90
N PRO A 374 -5.69 5.71 -21.78
CA PRO A 374 -6.95 6.44 -21.66
C PRO A 374 -8.16 5.48 -21.68
N PHE A 375 -9.13 5.71 -20.81
CA PHE A 375 -10.38 4.96 -20.79
C PHE A 375 -11.20 5.22 -22.05
N THR A 376 -11.96 4.22 -22.49
CA THR A 376 -13.07 4.42 -23.44
C THR A 376 -14.21 5.18 -22.75
N ARG A 377 -15.18 5.70 -23.52
CA ARG A 377 -16.36 6.37 -22.93
C ARG A 377 -17.17 5.45 -22.02
N GLU A 378 -17.29 4.18 -22.41
CA GLU A 378 -17.94 3.15 -21.60
C GLU A 378 -17.20 2.92 -20.27
N GLU A 379 -15.87 2.76 -20.33
CA GLU A 379 -15.04 2.61 -19.13
C GLU A 379 -15.07 3.86 -18.22
N VAL A 380 -15.17 5.07 -18.79
CA VAL A 380 -15.42 6.30 -18.02
C VAL A 380 -16.74 6.21 -17.24
N ARG A 381 -17.84 5.74 -17.89
CA ARG A 381 -19.13 5.55 -17.24
C ARG A 381 -19.02 4.51 -16.12
N SER A 382 -18.45 3.35 -16.41
CA SER A 382 -18.28 2.28 -15.43
C SER A 382 -17.41 2.72 -14.24
N PHE A 383 -16.34 3.50 -14.48
CA PHE A 383 -15.52 4.05 -13.40
C PHE A 383 -16.26 5.07 -12.53
N CYS A 384 -17.08 5.92 -13.14
CA CYS A 384 -17.95 6.83 -12.39
C CYS A 384 -18.98 6.06 -11.55
N CYS A 385 -19.58 5.01 -12.10
CA CYS A 385 -20.51 4.13 -11.37
C CYS A 385 -19.82 3.43 -10.19
N LEU A 386 -18.59 2.94 -10.40
CA LEU A 386 -17.78 2.37 -9.32
C LEU A 386 -17.52 3.38 -8.19
N LEU A 387 -17.20 4.63 -8.51
CA LEU A 387 -16.96 5.67 -7.51
C LEU A 387 -18.23 6.06 -6.76
N PHE A 388 -19.36 6.18 -7.46
CA PHE A 388 -20.63 6.63 -6.84
C PHE A 388 -21.45 5.48 -6.26
N GLY A 389 -21.08 4.22 -6.52
CA GLY A 389 -21.82 3.04 -6.07
C GLY A 389 -23.22 2.93 -6.67
N CYS A 390 -23.34 3.27 -7.95
CA CYS A 390 -24.57 3.20 -8.74
C CYS A 390 -24.42 2.19 -9.89
N GLU A 391 -25.55 1.79 -10.47
CA GLU A 391 -25.57 0.95 -11.67
C GLU A 391 -25.33 1.80 -12.92
N GLU A 392 -24.93 1.15 -14.02
CA GLU A 392 -24.67 1.89 -15.27
C GLU A 392 -25.89 2.62 -15.79
N ASP A 393 -27.08 2.05 -15.63
CA ASP A 393 -28.35 2.67 -16.07
C ASP A 393 -28.70 3.94 -15.28
N ASP A 394 -28.07 4.17 -14.14
CA ASP A 394 -28.24 5.39 -13.34
C ASP A 394 -27.47 6.61 -13.89
N LEU A 395 -26.55 6.39 -14.84
CA LEU A 395 -25.81 7.46 -15.51
C LEU A 395 -26.14 7.46 -17.01
N PRO A 396 -26.35 8.64 -17.62
CA PRO A 396 -26.49 8.76 -19.07
C PRO A 396 -25.31 8.13 -19.82
N ASP A 397 -25.58 7.57 -21.00
CA ASP A 397 -24.53 7.03 -21.84
C ASP A 397 -23.67 8.18 -22.43
N PRO A 398 -22.37 8.24 -22.10
CA PRO A 398 -21.50 9.32 -22.60
C PRO A 398 -21.22 9.23 -24.09
N ALA A 399 -21.52 8.09 -24.74
CA ALA A 399 -21.44 7.98 -26.20
C ALA A 399 -22.64 8.60 -26.89
N VAL A 400 -23.81 8.63 -26.23
CA VAL A 400 -25.06 9.18 -26.75
C VAL A 400 -25.21 10.66 -26.42
N ASN A 401 -25.02 11.04 -25.12
CA ASN A 401 -25.14 12.41 -24.66
C ASN A 401 -24.08 12.74 -23.59
N PHE A 402 -22.92 13.18 -24.04
CA PHE A 402 -21.79 13.47 -23.16
C PHE A 402 -22.05 14.66 -22.20
N GLU A 403 -22.80 15.68 -22.64
CA GLU A 403 -23.10 16.85 -21.80
C GLU A 403 -24.06 16.47 -20.65
N GLU A 404 -25.05 15.65 -20.90
CA GLU A 404 -25.96 15.15 -19.86
C GLU A 404 -25.22 14.24 -18.87
N PHE A 405 -24.38 13.32 -19.36
CA PHE A 405 -23.51 12.51 -18.53
C PHE A 405 -22.62 13.38 -17.62
N LEU A 406 -21.95 14.38 -18.19
CA LEU A 406 -21.06 15.27 -17.44
C LEU A 406 -21.81 16.07 -16.37
N ASN A 407 -23.03 16.49 -16.66
CA ASN A 407 -23.90 17.17 -15.71
C ASN A 407 -24.28 16.28 -14.54
N GLU A 408 -24.71 15.04 -14.81
CA GLU A 408 -25.05 14.06 -13.77
C GLU A 408 -23.84 13.71 -12.89
N VAL A 409 -22.67 13.48 -13.50
CA VAL A 409 -21.40 13.30 -12.77
C VAL A 409 -21.11 14.50 -11.86
N THR A 410 -21.34 15.73 -12.36
CA THR A 410 -21.10 16.93 -11.57
C THR A 410 -22.05 17.03 -10.36
N ILE A 411 -23.31 16.63 -10.51
CA ILE A 411 -24.29 16.58 -9.41
C ILE A 411 -23.84 15.57 -8.35
N ARG A 412 -23.47 14.35 -8.75
CA ARG A 412 -23.05 13.29 -7.81
C ARG A 412 -21.77 13.64 -7.06
N LEU A 413 -20.84 14.33 -7.71
CA LEU A 413 -19.60 14.80 -7.04
C LEU A 413 -19.85 15.77 -5.89
N GLN A 414 -21.02 16.45 -5.82
CA GLN A 414 -21.35 17.35 -4.71
C GLN A 414 -21.58 16.62 -3.39
N THR A 415 -21.90 15.33 -3.44
CA THR A 415 -22.09 14.49 -2.24
C THR A 415 -20.81 13.76 -1.81
N GLU A 416 -19.79 13.74 -2.65
CA GLU A 416 -18.53 13.07 -2.37
C GLU A 416 -17.49 14.03 -1.77
N GLN A 417 -16.64 13.49 -0.89
CA GLN A 417 -15.56 14.25 -0.31
C GLN A 417 -14.46 14.57 -1.34
N LEU A 418 -13.87 15.75 -1.21
CA LEU A 418 -12.69 16.11 -1.99
C LEU A 418 -11.51 15.20 -1.61
N GLN A 419 -10.66 14.93 -2.60
CA GLN A 419 -9.46 14.11 -2.45
C GLN A 419 -8.20 14.96 -2.58
N TRP A 420 -7.17 14.57 -1.85
CA TRP A 420 -5.85 15.11 -2.09
C TRP A 420 -5.35 14.68 -3.46
N ASN A 421 -5.06 15.66 -4.31
CA ASN A 421 -4.46 15.41 -5.63
C ASN A 421 -2.95 15.72 -5.56
N PRO A 422 -2.07 14.70 -5.57
CA PRO A 422 -0.64 14.92 -5.42
C PRO A 422 -0.03 15.66 -6.61
N MET A 423 -0.58 15.51 -7.82
CA MET A 423 -0.12 16.20 -9.02
C MET A 423 -0.46 17.69 -9.00
N LYS A 424 -1.66 18.04 -8.54
CA LYS A 424 -2.13 19.44 -8.44
C LYS A 424 -1.81 20.07 -7.07
N LYS A 425 -1.32 19.30 -6.10
CA LYS A 425 -0.97 19.71 -4.74
C LYS A 425 -2.11 20.47 -4.03
N LYS A 426 -3.33 19.99 -4.19
CA LYS A 426 -4.55 20.56 -3.60
C LYS A 426 -5.68 19.54 -3.51
N MET A 427 -6.70 19.87 -2.69
CA MET A 427 -7.94 19.10 -2.65
C MET A 427 -8.74 19.32 -3.94
N THR A 428 -9.19 18.23 -4.55
CA THR A 428 -9.97 18.22 -5.79
C THR A 428 -11.08 17.16 -5.73
N PRO A 429 -12.16 17.29 -6.51
CA PRO A 429 -13.11 16.20 -6.67
C PRO A 429 -12.46 14.94 -7.25
N TRP A 430 -13.07 13.78 -7.05
CA TRP A 430 -12.66 12.51 -7.64
C TRP A 430 -12.51 12.59 -9.17
N ILE A 431 -13.45 13.29 -9.81
CA ILE A 431 -13.47 13.51 -11.27
C ILE A 431 -13.27 15.00 -11.55
N LEU A 432 -12.25 15.34 -12.32
CA LEU A 432 -11.99 16.70 -12.79
C LEU A 432 -12.81 16.95 -14.06
N THR A 433 -14.05 17.39 -13.91
CA THR A 433 -15.03 17.50 -15.01
C THR A 433 -14.55 18.35 -16.19
N LYS A 434 -13.71 19.37 -15.94
CA LYS A 434 -13.10 20.18 -17.01
C LYS A 434 -12.08 19.38 -17.84
N GLU A 435 -11.25 18.56 -17.18
CA GLU A 435 -10.28 17.70 -17.86
C GLU A 435 -11.01 16.54 -18.58
N LEU A 436 -12.05 15.98 -17.97
CA LEU A 436 -12.89 14.96 -18.56
C LEU A 436 -13.57 15.50 -19.85
N LYS A 437 -14.13 16.72 -19.80
CA LYS A 437 -14.72 17.36 -20.99
C LYS A 437 -13.67 17.55 -22.08
N LYS A 438 -12.49 18.03 -21.73
CA LYS A 438 -11.39 18.23 -22.68
C LYS A 438 -10.92 16.91 -23.35
N ALA A 439 -10.92 15.81 -22.59
CA ALA A 439 -10.48 14.50 -23.10
C ALA A 439 -11.49 13.87 -24.07
N TYR A 440 -12.81 14.10 -23.85
CA TYR A 440 -13.84 13.31 -24.52
C TYR A 440 -14.87 14.12 -25.32
N ALA A 441 -15.01 15.45 -25.14
CA ALA A 441 -16.04 16.24 -25.84
C ALA A 441 -15.76 16.37 -27.34
N ASP A 442 -14.49 16.44 -27.76
CA ASP A 442 -14.08 16.72 -29.16
C ASP A 442 -13.73 15.46 -29.98
N SER A 443 -13.77 14.26 -29.38
CA SER A 443 -13.55 13.03 -30.13
C SER A 443 -14.74 12.76 -31.03
N LYS A 444 -14.70 13.33 -32.25
CA LYS A 444 -15.56 12.90 -33.35
C LYS A 444 -15.38 11.40 -33.48
N VAL A 445 -16.45 10.67 -33.21
CA VAL A 445 -16.54 9.24 -33.46
C VAL A 445 -16.15 9.03 -34.92
N CYS A 446 -14.94 8.54 -35.18
CA CYS A 446 -14.65 7.89 -36.45
C CYS A 446 -15.49 6.61 -36.46
N VAL A 447 -16.71 6.72 -36.93
CA VAL A 447 -17.50 5.57 -37.36
C VAL A 447 -16.74 5.01 -38.56
N ILE A 448 -15.95 3.97 -38.32
CA ILE A 448 -15.44 3.13 -39.40
C ILE A 448 -16.67 2.35 -39.88
N SER A 449 -17.20 2.80 -41.00
CA SER A 449 -18.22 2.08 -41.80
C SER A 449 -17.61 0.87 -42.47
#